data_74e73a75a515991c6281895804cf52b2
#
_entry.id   74e73a75a515991c6281895804cf52b2
#
_cell.length_a   1.000
_cell.length_b   1.000
_cell.length_c   1.000
_cell.angle_alpha   90.00
_cell.angle_beta   90.00
_cell.angle_gamma   90.00
#
_symmetry.space_group_name_H-M   'P 1'
#
loop_
_entity.id
_entity.type
_entity.pdbx_description
1 polymer ?
#
loop_
_entity_poly.entity_id
_entity_poly.type
_entity_poly.pdbx_seq_one_letter_code
_entity_poly.pdbx_strand_id
1 'polypeptide(L)'
;MQRLLEYIGNHPYLAAAAVTAAMVVLVYELRARVQAFAALSAMQAVRLMNQGALVIDLRARELYDAGHIGDARHVPLAELASQAESLKKWRDKNVITYCDNGINGASAARALIKLGFTKVFNLQGGLNAWVKDNLPLAKTSPGGKGSSR
;
A
#
# COMPACT_ATOMS: atom_id res chain seq x y z
N MET A 1 4.58 34.13 -30.19
CA MET A 1 3.32 33.90 -29.47
C MET A 1 2.09 34.11 -30.35
N GLN A 2 2.03 35.15 -31.19
CA GLN A 2 0.88 35.43 -32.09
C GLN A 2 0.56 34.24 -33.02
N ARG A 3 1.56 33.63 -33.68
CA ARG A 3 1.35 32.47 -34.57
C ARG A 3 0.76 31.23 -33.87
N LEU A 4 1.04 31.04 -32.58
CA LEU A 4 0.48 29.95 -31.81
C LEU A 4 -1.00 30.14 -31.51
N LEU A 5 -1.40 31.36 -31.17
CA LEU A 5 -2.80 31.73 -30.94
C LEU A 5 -3.63 31.63 -32.22
N GLU A 6 -3.04 32.02 -33.34
CA GLU A 6 -3.66 31.93 -34.67
C GLU A 6 -3.86 30.47 -35.11
N TYR A 7 -2.87 29.60 -34.83
CA TYR A 7 -2.97 28.15 -35.07
C TYR A 7 -4.06 27.48 -34.21
N ILE A 8 -4.13 27.83 -32.92
CA ILE A 8 -5.15 27.33 -32.00
C ILE A 8 -6.55 27.74 -32.43
N GLY A 9 -6.71 29.01 -32.91
CA GLY A 9 -7.97 29.50 -33.43
C GLY A 9 -8.42 28.79 -34.70
N ASN A 10 -7.48 28.41 -35.56
CA ASN A 10 -7.77 27.72 -36.82
C ASN A 10 -7.98 26.20 -36.68
N HIS A 11 -7.50 25.62 -35.56
CA HIS A 11 -7.58 24.17 -35.31
C HIS A 11 -8.13 23.83 -33.91
N PRO A 12 -9.36 24.24 -33.58
CA PRO A 12 -9.90 24.08 -32.21
C PRO A 12 -9.96 22.63 -31.74
N TYR A 13 -10.23 21.68 -32.65
CA TYR A 13 -10.29 20.25 -32.31
C TYR A 13 -8.92 19.69 -31.99
N LEU A 14 -7.85 20.13 -32.68
CA LEU A 14 -6.48 19.70 -32.36
C LEU A 14 -6.00 20.29 -31.05
N ALA A 15 -6.33 21.53 -30.76
CA ALA A 15 -6.04 22.16 -29.48
C ALA A 15 -6.76 21.45 -28.32
N ALA A 16 -8.05 21.14 -28.48
CA ALA A 16 -8.82 20.41 -27.50
C ALA A 16 -8.24 19.00 -27.26
N ALA A 17 -7.85 18.27 -28.30
CA ALA A 17 -7.23 16.94 -28.20
C ALA A 17 -5.89 17.03 -27.46
N ALA A 18 -5.05 18.02 -27.73
CA ALA A 18 -3.78 18.21 -27.06
C ALA A 18 -3.95 18.52 -25.56
N VAL A 19 -4.92 19.38 -25.20
CA VAL A 19 -5.24 19.67 -23.78
C VAL A 19 -5.75 18.45 -23.08
N THR A 20 -6.64 17.67 -23.72
CA THR A 20 -7.17 16.42 -23.13
C THR A 20 -6.05 15.41 -22.91
N ALA A 21 -5.16 15.21 -23.87
CA ALA A 21 -4.01 14.32 -23.74
C ALA A 21 -3.08 14.75 -22.60
N ALA A 22 -2.77 16.05 -22.52
CA ALA A 22 -1.96 16.61 -21.43
C ALA A 22 -2.61 16.39 -20.06
N MET A 23 -3.94 16.58 -19.96
CA MET A 23 -4.69 16.33 -18.73
C MET A 23 -4.66 14.86 -18.31
N VAL A 24 -4.82 13.93 -19.26
CA VAL A 24 -4.74 12.49 -19.00
C VAL A 24 -3.35 12.11 -18.48
N VAL A 25 -2.29 12.60 -19.13
CA VAL A 25 -0.91 12.37 -18.68
C VAL A 25 -0.68 12.94 -17.29
N LEU A 26 -1.14 14.16 -17.02
CA LEU A 26 -1.00 14.79 -15.70
C LEU A 26 -1.71 13.99 -14.61
N VAL A 27 -2.94 13.55 -14.87
CA VAL A 27 -3.71 12.72 -13.92
C VAL A 27 -3.01 11.38 -13.68
N TYR A 28 -2.47 10.77 -14.73
CA TYR A 28 -1.70 9.52 -14.61
C TYR A 28 -0.45 9.72 -13.76
N GLU A 29 0.33 10.75 -14.02
CA GLU A 29 1.54 11.10 -13.25
C GLU A 29 1.23 11.39 -11.78
N LEU A 30 0.18 12.18 -11.50
CA LEU A 30 -0.22 12.47 -10.13
C LEU A 30 -0.65 11.20 -9.39
N ARG A 31 -1.41 10.32 -10.04
CA ARG A 31 -1.80 9.02 -9.45
C ARG A 31 -0.60 8.10 -9.21
N ALA A 32 0.35 8.06 -10.14
CA ALA A 32 1.58 7.28 -10.00
C ALA A 32 2.42 7.77 -8.81
N ARG A 33 2.55 9.09 -8.64
CA ARG A 33 3.27 9.70 -7.50
C ARG A 33 2.60 9.39 -6.16
N VAL A 34 1.29 9.52 -6.08
CA VAL A 34 0.54 9.17 -4.85
C VAL A 34 0.72 7.69 -4.48
N GLN A 35 0.76 6.79 -5.47
CA GLN A 35 1.02 5.37 -5.21
C GLN A 35 2.46 5.11 -4.77
N ALA A 36 3.43 5.84 -5.32
CA ALA A 36 4.84 5.72 -4.94
C ALA A 36 5.10 6.21 -3.50
N PHE A 37 4.39 7.24 -3.04
CA PHE A 37 4.50 7.73 -1.66
C PHE A 37 3.99 6.73 -0.60
N ALA A 38 3.11 5.84 -0.98
CA ALA A 38 2.57 4.80 -0.08
C ALA A 38 3.41 3.52 -0.07
N ALA A 39 4.45 3.40 -0.88
CA ALA A 39 5.30 2.23 -0.96
C ALA A 39 6.54 2.40 -0.06
N LEU A 40 6.79 1.41 0.80
CA LEU A 40 7.95 1.36 1.69
C LEU A 40 8.93 0.28 1.25
N SER A 41 10.23 0.57 1.29
CA SER A 41 11.24 -0.49 1.27
C SER A 41 11.22 -1.30 2.57
N ALA A 42 11.80 -2.50 2.58
CA ALA A 42 11.86 -3.34 3.76
C ALA A 42 12.54 -2.63 4.95
N MET A 43 13.63 -1.89 4.71
CA MET A 43 14.31 -1.11 5.76
C MET A 43 13.48 0.03 6.32
N GLN A 44 12.68 0.69 5.49
CA GLN A 44 11.75 1.73 5.97
C GLN A 44 10.62 1.11 6.79
N ALA A 45 10.12 -0.07 6.38
CA ALA A 45 9.12 -0.80 7.13
C ALA A 45 9.64 -1.19 8.52
N VAL A 46 10.88 -1.72 8.64
CA VAL A 46 11.51 -2.01 9.93
C VAL A 46 11.54 -0.78 10.84
N ARG A 47 11.90 0.40 10.30
CA ARG A 47 11.91 1.64 11.09
C ARG A 47 10.53 1.99 11.65
N LEU A 48 9.49 1.87 10.83
CA LEU A 48 8.12 2.15 11.27
C LEU A 48 7.60 1.10 12.26
N MET A 49 7.98 -0.17 12.09
CA MET A 49 7.68 -1.24 13.04
C MET A 49 8.27 -0.94 14.42
N ASN A 50 9.52 -0.51 14.48
CA ASN A 50 10.17 -0.09 15.73
C ASN A 50 9.50 1.13 16.39
N GLN A 51 8.74 1.91 15.63
CA GLN A 51 7.91 3.02 16.11
C GLN A 51 6.48 2.60 16.48
N GLY A 52 6.17 1.30 16.46
CA GLY A 52 4.86 0.76 16.81
C GLY A 52 3.85 0.75 15.67
N ALA A 53 4.30 0.70 14.42
CA ALA A 53 3.41 0.53 13.28
C ALA A 53 2.70 -0.83 13.35
N LEU A 54 1.43 -0.85 12.94
CA LEU A 54 0.70 -2.10 12.73
C LEU A 54 1.14 -2.72 11.40
N VAL A 55 1.51 -3.98 11.40
CA VAL A 55 1.78 -4.75 10.18
C VAL A 55 0.63 -5.70 9.92
N ILE A 56 0.14 -5.73 8.68
CA ILE A 56 -0.99 -6.57 8.25
C ILE A 56 -0.53 -7.50 7.13
N ASP A 57 -0.62 -8.81 7.37
CA ASP A 57 -0.42 -9.85 6.36
C ASP A 57 -1.76 -10.18 5.69
N LEU A 58 -1.80 -10.01 4.37
CA LEU A 58 -2.99 -10.20 3.54
C LEU A 58 -3.07 -11.58 2.88
N ARG A 59 -2.10 -12.44 3.13
CA ARG A 59 -1.97 -13.77 2.50
C ARG A 59 -2.96 -14.77 3.10
N ALA A 60 -3.02 -15.95 2.48
CA ALA A 60 -3.77 -17.06 3.02
C ALA A 60 -3.19 -17.54 4.37
N ARG A 61 -4.02 -18.15 5.21
CA ARG A 61 -3.66 -18.56 6.57
C ARG A 61 -2.46 -19.50 6.60
N GLU A 62 -2.41 -20.44 5.67
CA GLU A 62 -1.34 -21.42 5.55
C GLU A 62 0.02 -20.77 5.29
N LEU A 63 0.03 -19.71 4.44
CA LEU A 63 1.24 -18.96 4.13
C LEU A 63 1.69 -18.09 5.30
N TYR A 64 0.75 -17.51 6.04
CA TYR A 64 1.05 -16.77 7.26
C TYR A 64 1.68 -17.68 8.31
N ASP A 65 1.10 -18.84 8.57
CA ASP A 65 1.58 -19.78 9.57
C ASP A 65 2.97 -20.38 9.22
N ALA A 66 3.26 -20.57 7.93
CA ALA A 66 4.55 -21.03 7.43
C ALA A 66 5.68 -20.01 7.66
N GLY A 67 5.36 -18.71 7.65
CA GLY A 67 6.32 -17.65 7.94
C GLY A 67 5.74 -16.26 7.60
N HIS A 68 5.83 -15.34 8.54
CA HIS A 68 5.32 -13.98 8.43
C HIS A 68 6.31 -12.96 9.02
N ILE A 69 6.14 -11.68 8.72
CA ILE A 69 6.91 -10.60 9.34
C ILE A 69 6.51 -10.52 10.82
N GLY A 70 7.48 -10.40 11.72
CA GLY A 70 7.25 -10.38 13.17
C GLY A 70 6.16 -9.39 13.58
N ASP A 71 5.35 -9.77 14.55
CA ASP A 71 4.19 -9.01 15.08
C ASP A 71 3.11 -8.66 14.04
N ALA A 72 3.18 -9.23 12.83
CA ALA A 72 2.15 -9.01 11.82
C ALA A 72 0.82 -9.64 12.25
N ARG A 73 -0.28 -8.91 12.02
CA ARG A 73 -1.63 -9.44 12.14
C ARG A 73 -2.06 -10.07 10.83
N HIS A 74 -2.58 -11.27 10.91
CA HIS A 74 -3.19 -11.93 9.77
C HIS A 74 -4.60 -11.37 9.53
N VAL A 75 -4.78 -10.70 8.40
CA VAL A 75 -6.09 -10.17 7.95
C VAL A 75 -6.16 -10.37 6.45
N PRO A 76 -6.79 -11.44 5.96
CA PRO A 76 -6.95 -11.67 4.53
C PRO A 76 -7.61 -10.49 3.83
N LEU A 77 -7.21 -10.21 2.59
CA LEU A 77 -7.73 -9.06 1.83
C LEU A 77 -9.27 -9.04 1.78
N ALA A 78 -9.90 -10.21 1.65
CA ALA A 78 -11.36 -10.34 1.60
C ALA A 78 -12.05 -9.94 2.92
N GLU A 79 -11.37 -10.07 4.05
CA GLU A 79 -11.91 -9.78 5.39
C GLU A 79 -11.53 -8.39 5.89
N LEU A 80 -10.70 -7.65 5.14
CA LEU A 80 -10.16 -6.38 5.59
C LEU A 80 -11.25 -5.36 5.96
N ALA A 81 -12.33 -5.30 5.19
CA ALA A 81 -13.42 -4.36 5.44
C ALA A 81 -14.20 -4.72 6.70
N SER A 82 -14.49 -6.00 6.92
CA SER A 82 -15.22 -6.47 8.11
C SER A 82 -14.39 -6.37 9.38
N GLN A 83 -13.07 -6.52 9.28
CA GLN A 83 -12.16 -6.41 10.42
C GLN A 83 -11.67 -4.98 10.71
N ALA A 84 -11.99 -4.00 9.86
CA ALA A 84 -11.55 -2.61 10.02
C ALA A 84 -11.96 -1.99 11.36
N GLU A 85 -13.12 -2.38 11.91
CA GLU A 85 -13.56 -1.93 13.22
C GLU A 85 -12.63 -2.39 14.35
N SER A 86 -12.12 -3.61 14.30
CA SER A 86 -11.16 -4.14 15.28
C SER A 86 -9.81 -3.43 15.23
N LEU A 87 -9.54 -2.75 14.10
CA LEU A 87 -8.33 -2.02 13.84
C LEU A 87 -8.43 -0.51 14.11
N LYS A 88 -9.57 -0.02 14.62
CA LYS A 88 -9.84 1.42 14.87
C LYS A 88 -8.74 2.13 15.65
N LYS A 89 -8.14 1.48 16.62
CA LYS A 89 -7.09 2.06 17.47
C LYS A 89 -5.80 2.42 16.72
N TRP A 90 -5.67 1.97 15.47
CA TRP A 90 -4.54 2.30 14.59
C TRP A 90 -4.89 3.28 13.47
N ARG A 91 -6.09 3.88 13.45
CA ARG A 91 -6.50 4.80 12.37
C ARG A 91 -5.53 5.94 12.14
N ASP A 92 -4.97 6.49 13.22
CA ASP A 92 -4.04 7.62 13.16
C ASP A 92 -2.57 7.20 13.30
N LYS A 93 -2.32 5.89 13.38
CA LYS A 93 -0.98 5.31 13.47
C LYS A 93 -0.51 4.79 12.11
N ASN A 94 0.78 4.52 12.01
CA ASN A 94 1.34 3.90 10.82
C ASN A 94 0.83 2.47 10.68
N VAL A 95 0.30 2.13 9.51
CA VAL A 95 -0.18 0.79 9.14
C VAL A 95 0.57 0.35 7.90
N ILE A 96 1.16 -0.82 7.94
CA ILE A 96 1.91 -1.42 6.82
C ILE A 96 1.15 -2.65 6.36
N THR A 97 0.78 -2.70 5.10
CA THR A 97 0.15 -3.88 4.47
C THR A 97 1.15 -4.58 3.58
N TYR A 98 1.11 -5.92 3.54
CA TYR A 98 1.92 -6.69 2.62
C TYR A 98 1.22 -7.97 2.16
N CYS A 99 1.65 -8.47 1.00
CA CYS A 99 1.37 -9.79 0.46
C CYS A 99 2.69 -10.39 -0.04
N ASP A 100 2.67 -11.43 -0.87
CA ASP A 100 3.90 -12.04 -1.38
C ASP A 100 4.73 -11.10 -2.27
N ASN A 101 4.08 -10.37 -3.20
CA ASN A 101 4.74 -9.54 -4.21
C ASN A 101 4.42 -8.03 -4.12
N GLY A 102 3.62 -7.61 -3.13
CA GLY A 102 3.23 -6.21 -2.91
C GLY A 102 2.02 -5.71 -3.71
N ILE A 103 1.47 -6.47 -4.65
CA ILE A 103 0.34 -6.02 -5.50
C ILE A 103 -0.94 -5.86 -4.68
N ASN A 104 -1.34 -6.89 -3.93
CA ASN A 104 -2.52 -6.86 -3.07
C ASN A 104 -2.36 -5.89 -1.91
N GLY A 105 -1.12 -5.68 -1.43
CA GLY A 105 -0.81 -4.70 -0.39
C GLY A 105 -1.21 -3.28 -0.78
N ALA A 106 -0.95 -2.88 -2.02
CA ALA A 106 -1.36 -1.56 -2.53
C ALA A 106 -2.90 -1.41 -2.61
N SER A 107 -3.61 -2.50 -2.94
CA SER A 107 -5.08 -2.50 -2.97
C SER A 107 -5.66 -2.42 -1.57
N ALA A 108 -5.10 -3.15 -0.60
CA ALA A 108 -5.48 -3.10 0.81
C ALA A 108 -5.21 -1.72 1.42
N ALA A 109 -4.06 -1.10 1.12
CA ALA A 109 -3.76 0.24 1.60
C ALA A 109 -4.81 1.26 1.15
N ARG A 110 -5.21 1.21 -0.14
CA ARG A 110 -6.30 2.06 -0.64
C ARG A 110 -7.65 1.80 0.03
N ALA A 111 -7.97 0.53 0.31
CA ALA A 111 -9.19 0.18 1.02
C ALA A 111 -9.19 0.73 2.45
N LEU A 112 -8.10 0.59 3.19
CA LEU A 112 -7.95 1.13 4.54
C LEU A 112 -8.05 2.65 4.57
N ILE A 113 -7.45 3.37 3.60
CA ILE A 113 -7.59 4.83 3.50
C ILE A 113 -9.07 5.22 3.33
N LYS A 114 -9.82 4.51 2.50
CA LYS A 114 -11.27 4.74 2.34
C LYS A 114 -12.06 4.48 3.63
N LEU A 115 -11.56 3.60 4.50
CA LEU A 115 -12.13 3.27 5.81
C LEU A 115 -11.66 4.23 6.93
N GLY A 116 -10.96 5.31 6.58
CA GLY A 116 -10.56 6.38 7.49
C GLY A 116 -9.20 6.20 8.16
N PHE A 117 -8.34 5.32 7.65
CA PHE A 117 -6.95 5.23 8.10
C PHE A 117 -6.10 6.29 7.41
N THR A 118 -5.30 7.03 8.18
CA THR A 118 -4.60 8.22 7.67
C THR A 118 -3.19 7.95 7.17
N LYS A 119 -2.51 6.93 7.71
CA LYS A 119 -1.09 6.63 7.46
C LYS A 119 -0.91 5.17 7.07
N VAL A 120 -1.31 4.83 5.86
CA VAL A 120 -1.26 3.46 5.35
C VAL A 120 -0.21 3.33 4.26
N PHE A 121 0.64 2.33 4.40
CA PHE A 121 1.77 2.06 3.52
C PHE A 121 1.69 0.63 2.99
N ASN A 122 2.26 0.40 1.83
CA ASN A 122 2.45 -0.92 1.24
C ASN A 122 3.94 -1.29 1.25
N LEU A 123 4.27 -2.49 1.67
CA LEU A 123 5.63 -3.04 1.53
C LEU A 123 5.92 -3.34 0.06
N GLN A 124 6.85 -2.58 -0.52
CA GLN A 124 7.26 -2.75 -1.90
C GLN A 124 7.91 -4.12 -2.11
N GLY A 125 7.41 -4.85 -3.12
CA GLY A 125 7.86 -6.23 -3.38
C GLY A 125 7.37 -7.25 -2.35
N GLY A 126 6.60 -6.85 -1.34
CA GLY A 126 5.97 -7.73 -0.36
C GLY A 126 6.97 -8.58 0.43
N LEU A 127 6.52 -9.78 0.86
CA LEU A 127 7.36 -10.71 1.60
C LEU A 127 8.59 -11.16 0.80
N ASN A 128 8.48 -11.23 -0.53
CA ASN A 128 9.63 -11.62 -1.36
C ASN A 128 10.79 -10.64 -1.24
N ALA A 129 10.52 -9.32 -1.20
CA ALA A 129 11.56 -8.32 -0.97
C ALA A 129 12.14 -8.42 0.45
N TRP A 130 11.30 -8.66 1.45
CA TRP A 130 11.73 -8.85 2.84
C TRP A 130 12.71 -10.02 2.98
N VAL A 131 12.39 -11.17 2.37
CA VAL A 131 13.26 -12.35 2.38
C VAL A 131 14.54 -12.12 1.57
N LYS A 132 14.45 -11.42 0.43
CA LYS A 132 15.62 -11.06 -0.39
C LYS A 132 16.61 -10.19 0.39
N ASP A 133 16.12 -9.34 1.28
CA ASP A 133 16.96 -8.49 2.15
C ASP A 133 17.43 -9.24 3.40
N ASN A 134 17.26 -10.59 3.46
CA ASN A 134 17.64 -11.48 4.57
C ASN A 134 17.05 -11.07 5.94
N LEU A 135 15.87 -10.47 5.95
CA LEU A 135 15.18 -10.08 7.18
C LEU A 135 14.44 -11.28 7.79
N PRO A 136 14.38 -11.35 9.13
CA PRO A 136 13.83 -12.51 9.84
C PRO A 136 12.32 -12.66 9.63
N LEU A 137 11.87 -13.90 9.62
CA LEU A 137 10.46 -14.27 9.65
C LEU A 137 10.12 -14.94 10.98
N ALA A 138 8.96 -14.62 11.51
CA ALA A 138 8.33 -15.37 12.59
C ALA A 138 7.50 -16.52 12.03
N LYS A 139 7.35 -17.60 12.79
CA LYS A 139 6.46 -18.72 12.49
C LYS A 139 5.42 -18.83 13.58
N THR A 140 4.21 -19.16 13.23
CA THR A 140 3.19 -19.52 14.22
C THR A 140 3.53 -20.89 14.79
N SER A 141 3.96 -20.96 16.06
CA SER A 141 4.15 -22.24 16.72
C SER A 141 2.79 -22.91 16.88
N PRO A 142 2.62 -24.20 16.53
CA PRO A 142 1.40 -24.94 16.83
C PRO A 142 1.27 -25.09 18.36
N GLY A 143 0.60 -24.14 19.04
CA GLY A 143 0.36 -24.21 20.48
C GLY A 143 0.47 -22.89 21.26
N GLY A 144 0.84 -21.77 20.68
CA GLY A 144 0.95 -20.49 21.37
C GLY A 144 -0.36 -19.72 21.42
N LYS A 145 -1.10 -19.77 22.53
CA LYS A 145 -2.17 -18.82 22.87
C LYS A 145 -1.59 -17.39 22.80
N GLY A 146 -2.27 -16.52 22.07
CA GLY A 146 -1.88 -15.11 21.90
C GLY A 146 -1.55 -14.46 23.24
N SER A 147 -0.31 -14.01 23.39
CA SER A 147 0.10 -13.09 24.45
C SER A 147 -0.42 -11.69 24.07
N SER A 148 -1.55 -11.34 24.64
CA SER A 148 -2.00 -9.95 24.69
C SER A 148 -1.15 -9.20 25.74
N ARG A 149 -0.33 -8.30 25.28
CA ARG A 149 0.18 -7.20 26.11
C ARG A 149 -0.06 -5.88 25.40
#